data_e4b071bd230e1f2ca3f0830d8ce4c58f
#
_entry.id   e4b071bd230e1f2ca3f0830d8ce4c58f
#
_cell.length_a   1.000
_cell.length_b   1.000
_cell.length_c   1.000
_cell.angle_alpha   90.00
_cell.angle_beta   90.00
_cell.angle_gamma   90.00
#
_symmetry.space_group_name_H-M   'P 1'
#
loop_
_entity.id
_entity.type
_entity.pdbx_description
1 polymer ?
#
loop_
_entity_poly.entity_id
_entity_poly.type
_entity_poly.pdbx_seq_one_letter_code
_entity_poly.pdbx_strand_id
1 'polypeptide(L)'
;MSERLTGLPPVLGPGTRLLVLGSFPGARSLAQQQYYGHPQNQFWKILSTLWQHDLVALSYPDRLQQLQQRGLGLWDVYASCERQGSLDSAIRNPQVNDLASLRQRCPQLCAIVHNGGESFRHARHTQALGLPVWRLPSTSPANASQTLAHKLAAWREAFEAAGLL
;
A
#
# COMPACT_ATOMS: atom_id res chain seq x y z
N MET A 1 17.88 22.83 -5.30
CA MET A 1 18.03 21.59 -4.53
C MET A 1 16.66 21.04 -4.18
N SER A 2 16.46 19.75 -4.40
CA SER A 2 15.23 19.10 -4.00
C SER A 2 15.24 18.88 -2.49
N GLU A 3 14.14 19.22 -1.85
CA GLU A 3 13.94 18.90 -0.44
C GLU A 3 13.71 17.39 -0.29
N ARG A 4 14.27 16.80 0.77
CA ARG A 4 14.06 15.41 1.06
C ARG A 4 12.71 15.22 1.77
N LEU A 5 11.89 14.35 1.21
CA LEU A 5 10.57 14.02 1.74
C LEU A 5 10.66 12.77 2.60
N THR A 6 9.91 12.77 3.70
CA THR A 6 9.78 11.62 4.59
C THR A 6 8.40 11.02 4.42
N GLY A 7 8.32 9.68 4.34
CA GLY A 7 7.07 8.95 4.18
C GLY A 7 6.22 8.90 5.43
N LEU A 8 5.10 8.19 5.32
CA LEU A 8 4.15 8.04 6.43
C LEU A 8 4.58 6.89 7.35
N PRO A 9 4.23 6.97 8.65
CA PRO A 9 4.45 5.83 9.55
C PRO A 9 3.61 4.63 9.08
N PRO A 10 4.09 3.40 9.34
CA PRO A 10 3.33 2.22 8.94
C PRO A 10 2.05 2.06 9.74
N VAL A 11 1.03 1.51 9.09
CA VAL A 11 -0.22 1.10 9.72
C VAL A 11 -0.19 -0.43 9.79
N LEU A 12 0.26 -0.97 10.90
CA LEU A 12 0.40 -2.41 11.09
C LEU A 12 0.46 -2.73 12.59
N GLY A 13 0.34 -4.01 12.92
CA GLY A 13 0.39 -4.47 14.29
C GLY A 13 0.50 -5.99 14.37
N PRO A 14 0.40 -6.56 15.59
CA PRO A 14 0.54 -8.01 15.80
C PRO A 14 -0.48 -8.85 15.03
N GLY A 15 -1.66 -8.28 14.77
CA GLY A 15 -2.75 -8.97 14.05
C GLY A 15 -2.72 -8.80 12.54
N THR A 16 -1.75 -8.09 11.98
CA THR A 16 -1.66 -7.88 10.54
C THR A 16 -1.34 -9.19 9.83
N ARG A 17 -2.20 -9.57 8.87
CA ARG A 17 -2.07 -10.81 8.09
C ARG A 17 -1.64 -10.55 6.66
N LEU A 18 -2.09 -9.45 6.07
CA LEU A 18 -1.73 -9.02 4.72
C LEU A 18 -1.21 -7.59 4.78
N LEU A 19 -0.06 -7.34 4.18
CA LEU A 19 0.50 -5.99 4.09
C LEU A 19 0.46 -5.50 2.65
N VAL A 20 -0.08 -4.30 2.45
CA VAL A 20 -0.02 -3.60 1.16
C VAL A 20 1.14 -2.61 1.23
N LEU A 21 2.10 -2.78 0.32
CA LEU A 21 3.24 -1.88 0.17
C LEU A 21 3.09 -1.02 -1.08
N GLY A 22 2.96 0.29 -0.89
CA GLY A 22 3.11 1.25 -1.96
C GLY A 22 4.57 1.60 -2.20
N SER A 23 4.84 2.52 -3.13
CA SER A 23 6.17 3.06 -3.36
C SER A 23 6.48 4.19 -2.37
N PHE A 24 5.77 5.30 -2.49
CA PHE A 24 5.90 6.48 -1.65
C PHE A 24 4.62 7.30 -1.75
N PRO A 25 4.19 7.97 -0.65
CA PRO A 25 2.93 8.72 -0.69
C PRO A 25 2.98 9.87 -1.71
N GLY A 26 1.86 10.12 -2.39
CA GLY A 26 1.72 11.30 -3.23
C GLY A 26 1.72 12.58 -2.40
N ALA A 27 1.83 13.73 -3.08
CA ALA A 27 1.92 15.02 -2.40
C ALA A 27 0.71 15.30 -1.49
N ARG A 28 -0.50 14.94 -1.94
CA ARG A 28 -1.72 15.10 -1.14
C ARG A 28 -1.73 14.21 0.09
N SER A 29 -1.31 12.95 -0.06
CA SER A 29 -1.22 12.01 1.06
C SER A 29 -0.23 12.51 2.12
N LEU A 30 0.92 13.04 1.70
CA LEU A 30 1.88 13.62 2.63
C LEU A 30 1.31 14.84 3.34
N ALA A 31 0.62 15.73 2.61
CA ALA A 31 0.03 16.93 3.19
C ALA A 31 -1.04 16.58 4.23
N GLN A 32 -1.84 15.54 3.97
CA GLN A 32 -2.92 15.10 4.84
C GLN A 32 -2.46 14.09 5.90
N GLN A 33 -1.24 13.54 5.76
CA GLN A 33 -0.74 12.44 6.58
C GLN A 33 -1.68 11.23 6.55
N GLN A 34 -2.17 10.88 5.34
CA GLN A 34 -3.12 9.80 5.12
C GLN A 34 -2.72 8.96 3.92
N TYR A 35 -2.70 7.65 4.07
CA TYR A 35 -2.48 6.74 2.95
C TYR A 35 -3.61 6.87 1.93
N TYR A 36 -3.21 6.97 0.65
CA TYR A 36 -4.15 7.02 -0.48
C TYR A 36 -5.18 8.14 -0.33
N GLY A 37 -4.70 9.32 0.09
CA GLY A 37 -5.56 10.47 0.35
C GLY A 37 -6.07 11.20 -0.89
N HIS A 38 -5.47 10.97 -2.07
CA HIS A 38 -5.94 11.61 -3.30
C HIS A 38 -7.31 11.04 -3.67
N PRO A 39 -8.32 11.90 -3.95
CA PRO A 39 -9.69 11.41 -4.18
C PRO A 39 -9.83 10.53 -5.42
N GLN A 40 -8.91 10.61 -6.37
CA GLN A 40 -8.91 9.75 -7.56
C GLN A 40 -8.11 8.46 -7.36
N ASN A 41 -7.42 8.27 -6.24
CA ASN A 41 -6.79 6.99 -5.95
C ASN A 41 -7.88 5.96 -5.66
N GLN A 42 -7.79 4.80 -6.31
CA GLN A 42 -8.82 3.78 -6.26
C GLN A 42 -8.71 2.82 -5.08
N PHE A 43 -7.68 2.97 -4.23
CA PHE A 43 -7.43 2.03 -3.14
C PHE A 43 -8.67 1.82 -2.25
N TRP A 44 -9.20 2.90 -1.69
CA TRP A 44 -10.34 2.81 -0.78
C TRP A 44 -11.61 2.31 -1.46
N LYS A 45 -11.79 2.63 -2.75
CA LYS A 45 -12.92 2.12 -3.55
C LYS A 45 -12.78 0.62 -3.78
N ILE A 46 -11.58 0.14 -4.08
CA ILE A 46 -11.32 -1.29 -4.26
C ILE A 46 -11.64 -2.04 -2.98
N LEU A 47 -11.12 -1.59 -1.84
CA LEU A 47 -11.41 -2.24 -0.56
C LEU A 47 -12.90 -2.22 -0.23
N SER A 48 -13.57 -1.10 -0.48
CA SER A 48 -15.01 -0.98 -0.24
C SER A 48 -15.78 -2.02 -1.04
N THR A 49 -15.41 -2.23 -2.29
CA THR A 49 -16.04 -3.23 -3.14
C THR A 49 -15.75 -4.65 -2.66
N LEU A 50 -14.49 -4.95 -2.36
CA LEU A 50 -14.09 -6.29 -1.93
C LEU A 50 -14.77 -6.69 -0.62
N TRP A 51 -14.86 -5.77 0.33
CA TRP A 51 -15.42 -6.05 1.66
C TRP A 51 -16.91 -5.74 1.76
N GLN A 52 -17.53 -5.26 0.69
CA GLN A 52 -18.95 -4.87 0.67
C GLN A 52 -19.28 -3.94 1.84
N HIS A 53 -18.39 -2.96 2.06
CA HIS A 53 -18.49 -1.99 3.15
C HIS A 53 -17.93 -0.66 2.66
N ASP A 54 -18.76 0.39 2.68
CA ASP A 54 -18.35 1.69 2.14
C ASP A 54 -17.33 2.37 3.06
N LEU A 55 -16.04 2.18 2.77
CA LEU A 55 -14.97 2.82 3.50
C LEU A 55 -14.77 4.29 3.09
N VAL A 56 -15.16 4.62 1.87
CA VAL A 56 -14.98 5.99 1.35
C VAL A 56 -15.78 7.00 2.18
N ALA A 57 -16.97 6.60 2.65
CA ALA A 57 -17.84 7.46 3.47
C ALA A 57 -17.33 7.63 4.91
N LEU A 58 -16.39 6.81 5.36
CA LEU A 58 -15.87 6.86 6.73
C LEU A 58 -14.79 7.93 6.87
N SER A 59 -14.60 8.43 8.09
CA SER A 59 -13.41 9.21 8.44
C SER A 59 -12.15 8.36 8.29
N TYR A 60 -11.00 9.02 8.12
CA TYR A 60 -9.75 8.27 7.98
C TYR A 60 -9.44 7.39 9.22
N PRO A 61 -9.58 7.88 10.46
CA PRO A 61 -9.40 7.00 11.63
C PRO A 61 -10.31 5.78 11.62
N ASP A 62 -11.56 5.92 11.18
CA ASP A 62 -12.50 4.80 11.10
C ASP A 62 -12.09 3.82 9.99
N ARG A 63 -11.55 4.32 8.87
CA ARG A 63 -10.98 3.44 7.82
C ARG A 63 -9.86 2.59 8.39
N LEU A 64 -8.93 3.20 9.14
CA LEU A 64 -7.81 2.48 9.73
C LEU A 64 -8.27 1.41 10.72
N GLN A 65 -9.31 1.71 11.49
CA GLN A 65 -9.90 0.75 12.42
C GLN A 65 -10.45 -0.48 11.67
N GLN A 66 -11.11 -0.26 10.53
CA GLN A 66 -11.59 -1.35 9.68
C GLN A 66 -10.44 -2.21 9.15
N LEU A 67 -9.35 -1.58 8.71
CA LEU A 67 -8.16 -2.32 8.26
C LEU A 67 -7.62 -3.20 9.38
N GLN A 68 -7.47 -2.63 10.55
CA GLN A 68 -6.92 -3.34 11.71
C GLN A 68 -7.78 -4.53 12.11
N GLN A 69 -9.09 -4.36 12.15
CA GLN A 69 -10.04 -5.43 12.47
C GLN A 69 -9.98 -6.58 11.47
N ARG A 70 -9.66 -6.28 10.21
CA ARG A 70 -9.61 -7.27 9.14
C ARG A 70 -8.21 -7.84 8.89
N GLY A 71 -7.21 -7.34 9.60
CA GLY A 71 -5.84 -7.82 9.50
C GLY A 71 -5.08 -7.29 8.29
N LEU A 72 -5.45 -6.12 7.76
CA LEU A 72 -4.76 -5.47 6.66
C LEU A 72 -3.87 -4.35 7.17
N GLY A 73 -2.59 -4.37 6.78
CA GLY A 73 -1.65 -3.30 7.09
C GLY A 73 -1.26 -2.50 5.85
N LEU A 74 -0.74 -1.30 6.07
CA LEU A 74 -0.27 -0.39 5.01
C LEU A 74 1.12 0.11 5.34
N TRP A 75 1.96 0.19 4.33
CA TRP A 75 3.26 0.84 4.40
C TRP A 75 3.74 1.15 2.99
N ASP A 76 4.90 1.78 2.88
CA ASP A 76 5.56 2.02 1.60
C ASP A 76 6.97 1.43 1.61
N VAL A 77 7.47 1.10 0.43
CA VAL A 77 8.83 0.58 0.27
C VAL A 77 9.85 1.65 0.63
N TYR A 78 9.60 2.90 0.22
CA TYR A 78 10.55 4.00 0.48
C TYR A 78 10.23 4.74 1.76
N ALA A 79 11.24 4.85 2.63
CA ALA A 79 11.14 5.64 3.85
C ALA A 79 11.23 7.13 3.56
N SER A 80 12.05 7.50 2.58
CA SER A 80 12.29 8.88 2.20
C SER A 80 12.82 8.93 0.78
N CYS A 81 12.66 10.08 0.14
CA CYS A 81 13.21 10.32 -1.20
C CYS A 81 13.19 11.80 -1.53
N GLU A 82 13.76 12.16 -2.67
CA GLU A 82 13.62 13.47 -3.29
C GLU A 82 12.65 13.34 -4.45
N ARG A 83 11.66 14.21 -4.54
CA ARG A 83 10.66 14.15 -5.62
C ARG A 83 9.91 15.46 -5.73
N GLN A 84 9.73 15.93 -6.96
CA GLN A 84 8.78 17.00 -7.27
C GLN A 84 7.50 16.34 -7.79
N GLY A 85 6.33 16.81 -7.30
CA GLY A 85 5.04 16.24 -7.67
C GLY A 85 4.77 14.90 -7.00
N SER A 86 4.04 14.02 -7.70
CA SER A 86 3.55 12.76 -7.14
C SER A 86 3.87 11.51 -7.97
N LEU A 87 4.59 11.66 -9.09
CA LEU A 87 4.86 10.53 -9.97
C LEU A 87 6.02 9.68 -9.45
N ASP A 88 5.86 8.37 -9.51
CA ASP A 88 6.93 7.41 -9.17
C ASP A 88 8.18 7.61 -10.02
N SER A 89 8.00 7.97 -11.29
CA SER A 89 9.11 8.22 -12.21
C SER A 89 9.99 9.41 -11.80
N ALA A 90 9.48 10.29 -10.96
CA ALA A 90 10.21 11.45 -10.46
C ALA A 90 10.97 11.17 -9.16
N ILE A 91 10.83 9.99 -8.59
CA ILE A 91 11.53 9.62 -7.34
C ILE A 91 13.04 9.56 -7.59
N ARG A 92 13.80 10.23 -6.72
CA ARG A 92 15.26 10.26 -6.75
C ARG A 92 15.83 9.99 -5.36
N ASN A 93 16.96 9.30 -5.33
CA ASN A 93 17.71 9.02 -4.09
C ASN A 93 16.83 8.42 -2.99
N PRO A 94 16.05 7.35 -3.29
CA PRO A 94 15.18 6.76 -2.28
C PRO A 94 15.96 5.99 -1.24
N GLN A 95 15.46 6.01 -0.01
CA GLN A 95 15.91 5.11 1.05
C GLN A 95 14.79 4.12 1.34
N VAL A 96 15.12 2.83 1.30
CA VAL A 96 14.16 1.75 1.53
C VAL A 96 13.91 1.58 3.02
N ASN A 97 12.65 1.37 3.39
CA ASN A 97 12.27 1.03 4.76
C ASN A 97 12.88 -0.31 5.18
N ASP A 98 12.98 -0.53 6.49
CA ASP A 98 13.46 -1.80 7.05
C ASP A 98 12.38 -2.88 6.91
N LEU A 99 12.28 -3.44 5.70
CA LEU A 99 11.31 -4.48 5.40
C LEU A 99 11.65 -5.81 6.08
N ALA A 100 12.92 -6.02 6.44
CA ALA A 100 13.33 -7.23 7.15
C ALA A 100 12.70 -7.34 8.54
N SER A 101 12.30 -6.21 9.13
CA SER A 101 11.65 -6.19 10.45
C SER A 101 10.20 -6.67 10.45
N LEU A 102 9.59 -6.86 9.28
CA LEU A 102 8.15 -7.11 9.17
C LEU A 102 7.70 -8.38 9.89
N ARG A 103 8.48 -9.45 9.85
CA ARG A 103 8.10 -10.71 10.50
C ARG A 103 8.06 -10.58 12.03
N GLN A 104 8.90 -9.74 12.60
CA GLN A 104 8.89 -9.46 14.04
C GLN A 104 7.74 -8.54 14.41
N ARG A 105 7.48 -7.52 13.58
CA ARG A 105 6.41 -6.53 13.85
C ARG A 105 5.03 -7.11 13.61
N CYS A 106 4.91 -8.08 12.68
CA CYS A 106 3.65 -8.70 12.28
C CYS A 106 3.82 -10.22 12.31
N PRO A 107 3.77 -10.86 13.50
CA PRO A 107 4.00 -12.32 13.60
C PRO A 107 2.99 -13.16 12.83
N GLN A 108 1.79 -12.61 12.55
CA GLN A 108 0.75 -13.31 11.78
C GLN A 108 0.76 -12.99 10.30
N LEU A 109 1.73 -12.21 9.83
CA LEU A 109 1.83 -11.84 8.42
C LEU A 109 1.94 -13.08 7.54
N CYS A 110 1.04 -13.23 6.57
CA CYS A 110 0.98 -14.40 5.70
C CYS A 110 1.16 -14.08 4.22
N ALA A 111 1.08 -12.81 3.82
CA ALA A 111 1.28 -12.41 2.43
C ALA A 111 1.59 -10.92 2.34
N ILE A 112 2.25 -10.54 1.24
CA ILE A 112 2.58 -9.14 0.96
C ILE A 112 2.13 -8.81 -0.46
N VAL A 113 1.48 -7.66 -0.61
CA VAL A 113 1.03 -7.11 -1.89
C VAL A 113 1.84 -5.86 -2.19
N HIS A 114 2.52 -5.84 -3.33
CA HIS A 114 3.14 -4.64 -3.87
C HIS A 114 2.13 -3.91 -4.76
N ASN A 115 1.76 -2.70 -4.36
CA ASN A 115 0.80 -1.87 -5.08
C ASN A 115 1.53 -1.12 -6.20
N GLY A 116 1.62 -1.76 -7.36
CA GLY A 116 2.23 -1.17 -8.54
C GLY A 116 3.67 -1.60 -8.79
N GLY A 117 4.17 -1.23 -9.97
CA GLY A 117 5.48 -1.68 -10.45
C GLY A 117 6.67 -1.08 -9.73
N GLU A 118 6.59 0.20 -9.30
CA GLU A 118 7.71 0.84 -8.60
C GLU A 118 7.94 0.16 -7.24
N SER A 119 6.88 -0.13 -6.52
CA SER A 119 6.96 -0.91 -5.27
C SER A 119 7.57 -2.29 -5.53
N PHE A 120 7.12 -2.97 -6.57
CA PHE A 120 7.55 -4.33 -6.88
C PHE A 120 9.02 -4.42 -7.29
N ARG A 121 9.66 -3.33 -7.68
CA ARG A 121 11.11 -3.32 -7.99
C ARG A 121 11.95 -3.80 -6.79
N HIS A 122 11.42 -3.72 -5.58
CA HIS A 122 12.08 -4.10 -4.35
C HIS A 122 11.55 -5.42 -3.77
N ALA A 123 10.88 -6.22 -4.58
CA ALA A 123 10.29 -7.49 -4.15
C ALA A 123 11.31 -8.47 -3.57
N ARG A 124 12.61 -8.36 -3.94
CA ARG A 124 13.64 -9.22 -3.36
C ARG A 124 13.66 -9.15 -1.83
N HIS A 125 13.38 -7.96 -1.27
CA HIS A 125 13.35 -7.78 0.19
C HIS A 125 12.17 -8.49 0.84
N THR A 126 11.01 -8.46 0.20
CA THR A 126 9.80 -9.11 0.72
C THR A 126 9.80 -10.61 0.43
N GLN A 127 10.32 -11.04 -0.73
CA GLN A 127 10.48 -12.45 -1.05
C GLN A 127 11.43 -13.14 -0.07
N ALA A 128 12.46 -12.44 0.41
CA ALA A 128 13.40 -12.96 1.39
C ALA A 128 12.74 -13.31 2.73
N LEU A 129 11.52 -12.80 2.99
CA LEU A 129 10.77 -13.14 4.20
C LEU A 129 10.14 -14.54 4.13
N GLY A 130 10.13 -15.18 2.96
CA GLY A 130 9.56 -16.51 2.79
C GLY A 130 8.03 -16.54 2.73
N LEU A 131 7.40 -15.42 2.44
CA LEU A 131 5.95 -15.29 2.33
C LEU A 131 5.54 -15.12 0.87
N PRO A 132 4.29 -15.49 0.50
CA PRO A 132 3.74 -15.14 -0.80
C PRO A 132 3.80 -13.63 -1.05
N VAL A 133 4.30 -13.25 -2.21
CA VAL A 133 4.44 -11.86 -2.62
C VAL A 133 3.70 -11.66 -3.95
N TRP A 134 2.85 -10.65 -3.99
CA TRP A 134 2.01 -10.34 -5.14
C TRP A 134 2.41 -9.01 -5.74
N ARG A 135 2.44 -8.96 -7.07
CA ARG A 135 2.47 -7.70 -7.81
C ARG A 135 1.06 -7.41 -8.29
N LEU A 136 0.46 -6.32 -7.80
CA LEU A 136 -0.89 -5.92 -8.21
C LEU A 136 -0.86 -4.62 -9.00
N PRO A 137 -1.85 -4.40 -9.88
CA PRO A 137 -1.95 -3.14 -10.61
C PRO A 137 -2.09 -1.97 -9.63
N SER A 138 -1.36 -0.89 -9.91
CA SER A 138 -1.36 0.30 -9.06
C SER A 138 -2.76 0.92 -8.97
N THR A 139 -3.13 1.32 -7.75
CA THR A 139 -4.38 2.05 -7.50
C THR A 139 -4.26 3.55 -7.82
N SER A 140 -3.05 4.02 -8.15
CA SER A 140 -2.80 5.42 -8.47
C SER A 140 -3.59 5.87 -9.70
N PRO A 141 -4.09 7.13 -9.72
CA PRO A 141 -4.72 7.68 -10.92
C PRO A 141 -3.76 7.75 -12.12
N ALA A 142 -2.45 7.74 -11.89
CA ALA A 142 -1.46 7.70 -12.95
C ALA A 142 -1.50 6.38 -13.73
N ASN A 143 -2.03 5.29 -13.16
CA ASN A 143 -2.19 4.01 -13.84
C ASN A 143 -3.55 3.94 -14.54
N ALA A 144 -3.75 4.74 -15.56
CA ALA A 144 -5.01 4.83 -16.30
C ALA A 144 -5.14 3.78 -17.41
N SER A 145 -4.07 3.03 -17.70
CA SER A 145 -4.06 2.00 -18.75
C SER A 145 -4.88 0.76 -18.40
N GLN A 146 -5.16 0.54 -17.12
CA GLN A 146 -5.93 -0.61 -16.65
C GLN A 146 -7.27 -0.14 -16.09
N THR A 147 -8.34 -0.87 -16.43
CA THR A 147 -9.68 -0.56 -15.97
C THR A 147 -9.84 -0.88 -14.46
N LEU A 148 -10.82 -0.25 -13.83
CA LEU A 148 -11.16 -0.57 -12.44
C LEU A 148 -11.57 -2.04 -12.29
N ALA A 149 -12.33 -2.57 -13.25
CA ALA A 149 -12.73 -3.98 -13.23
C ALA A 149 -11.53 -4.92 -13.26
N HIS A 150 -10.52 -4.61 -14.08
CA HIS A 150 -9.29 -5.40 -14.15
C HIS A 150 -8.55 -5.35 -12.82
N LYS A 151 -8.41 -4.16 -12.24
CA LYS A 151 -7.76 -3.98 -10.93
C LYS A 151 -8.50 -4.73 -9.84
N LEU A 152 -9.83 -4.63 -9.81
CA LEU A 152 -10.66 -5.33 -8.82
C LEU A 152 -10.44 -6.84 -8.87
N ALA A 153 -10.40 -7.43 -10.08
CA ALA A 153 -10.21 -8.87 -10.24
C ALA A 153 -8.84 -9.31 -9.66
N ALA A 154 -7.79 -8.56 -9.95
CA ALA A 154 -6.44 -8.88 -9.48
C ALA A 154 -6.32 -8.74 -7.95
N TRP A 155 -6.86 -7.66 -7.40
CA TRP A 155 -6.83 -7.43 -5.96
C TRP A 155 -7.67 -8.47 -5.20
N ARG A 156 -8.82 -8.85 -5.75
CA ARG A 156 -9.67 -9.90 -5.17
C ARG A 156 -8.92 -11.20 -5.05
N GLU A 157 -8.21 -11.61 -6.11
CA GLU A 157 -7.47 -12.87 -6.10
C GLU A 157 -6.44 -12.92 -4.96
N ALA A 158 -5.67 -11.85 -4.78
CA ALA A 158 -4.69 -11.77 -3.71
C ALA A 158 -5.34 -11.79 -2.32
N PHE A 159 -6.45 -11.07 -2.15
CA PHE A 159 -7.17 -11.02 -0.88
C PHE A 159 -7.79 -12.37 -0.53
N GLU A 160 -8.35 -13.07 -1.51
CA GLU A 160 -8.88 -14.42 -1.31
C GLU A 160 -7.76 -15.38 -0.89
N ALA A 161 -6.64 -15.33 -1.59
CA ALA A 161 -5.49 -16.20 -1.28
C ALA A 161 -4.94 -15.95 0.13
N ALA A 162 -5.01 -14.71 0.63
CA ALA A 162 -4.56 -14.34 1.97
C ALA A 162 -5.59 -14.58 3.06
N GLY A 163 -6.81 -14.98 2.69
CA GLY A 163 -7.88 -15.23 3.65
C GLY A 163 -8.58 -13.98 4.18
N LEU A 164 -8.51 -12.86 3.45
CA LEU A 164 -9.19 -11.63 3.83
C LEU A 164 -10.56 -11.48 3.15
N LEU A 165 -10.95 -12.43 2.34
CA LEU A 165 -12.29 -12.53 1.74
C LEU A 165 -12.86 -13.93 1.95
#